data_4bc221eabb3cb3e7f478459295593289
#
_entry.id   4bc221eabb3cb3e7f478459295593289
#
_cell.length_a   1.000
_cell.length_b   1.000
_cell.length_c   1.000
_cell.angle_alpha   90.00
_cell.angle_beta   90.00
_cell.angle_gamma   90.00
#
_symmetry.space_group_name_H-M   'P 1'
#
loop_
_entity.id
_entity.type
_entity.pdbx_description
1 polymer ?
#
loop_
_entity_poly.entity_id
_entity_poly.type
_entity_poly.pdbx_seq_one_letter_code
_entity_poly.pdbx_strand_id
1 'polypeptide(L)'
;MDEKMKNIGLLTEYENILLKKKKDFSPAYMRASARPETAAVVFRFAFEELLQWTPEMIRDYTTPELIQALHLKKALNRVVFPPELNKRDDLFYIACMLYPDIICYSKKILTLRVYEKVLNGILAKFPKGFFSESEGCLNANICLQYAINQELRFHSISELYSFFSNKEKVIPFLKKAKLYAACVEN
;
A
#
# COMPACT_ATOMS: atom_id res chain seq x y z
N MET A 1 4.49 7.48 31.90
CA MET A 1 5.81 7.16 31.29
C MET A 1 5.84 7.87 29.97
N ASP A 2 6.73 8.82 29.83
CA ASP A 2 6.78 9.77 28.70
C ASP A 2 7.02 9.01 27.38
N GLU A 3 6.33 9.39 26.31
CA GLU A 3 6.43 8.78 24.98
C GLU A 3 7.88 8.80 24.45
N LYS A 4 8.60 9.85 24.80
CA LYS A 4 10.02 10.01 24.49
C LYS A 4 10.90 8.95 25.16
N MET A 5 10.61 8.57 26.41
CA MET A 5 11.33 7.49 27.09
C MET A 5 11.01 6.10 26.53
N LYS A 6 9.78 5.88 26.07
CA LYS A 6 9.41 4.63 25.37
C LYS A 6 10.16 4.47 24.07
N ASN A 7 10.31 5.55 23.31
CA ASN A 7 11.02 5.55 22.03
C ASN A 7 12.52 5.27 22.21
N ILE A 8 13.16 5.84 23.24
CA ILE A 8 14.58 5.58 23.56
C ILE A 8 14.81 4.09 23.86
N GLY A 9 13.99 3.48 24.73
CA GLY A 9 14.10 2.05 25.03
C GLY A 9 13.93 1.15 23.81
N LEU A 10 13.06 1.56 22.88
CA LEU A 10 12.80 0.85 21.63
C LEU A 10 13.97 0.93 20.65
N LEU A 11 14.56 2.10 20.50
CA LEU A 11 15.74 2.28 19.64
C LEU A 11 16.94 1.51 20.18
N THR A 12 17.19 1.55 21.50
CA THR A 12 18.22 0.73 22.14
C THR A 12 17.98 -0.77 21.92
N GLU A 13 16.74 -1.22 21.95
CA GLU A 13 16.39 -2.61 21.63
C GLU A 13 16.76 -2.94 20.17
N TYR A 14 16.45 -2.07 19.25
CA TYR A 14 16.75 -2.25 17.82
C TYR A 14 18.26 -2.25 17.56
N GLU A 15 19.02 -1.34 18.14
CA GLU A 15 20.48 -1.34 18.07
C GLU A 15 21.09 -2.65 18.58
N ASN A 16 20.58 -3.20 19.68
CA ASN A 16 21.02 -4.50 20.18
C ASN A 16 20.72 -5.66 19.21
N ILE A 17 19.64 -5.56 18.41
CA ILE A 17 19.35 -6.54 17.35
C ILE A 17 20.35 -6.41 16.22
N LEU A 18 20.63 -5.20 15.76
CA LEU A 18 21.62 -4.94 14.71
C LEU A 18 23.03 -5.39 15.12
N LEU A 19 23.40 -5.18 16.37
CA LEU A 19 24.68 -5.62 16.96
C LEU A 19 24.70 -7.12 17.32
N LYS A 20 23.64 -7.87 16.98
CA LYS A 20 23.48 -9.31 17.29
C LYS A 20 23.52 -9.66 18.80
N LYS A 21 23.36 -8.67 19.67
CA LYS A 21 23.25 -8.85 21.12
C LYS A 21 21.86 -9.38 21.53
N LYS A 22 20.86 -9.16 20.69
CA LYS A 22 19.51 -9.64 20.82
C LYS A 22 19.06 -10.26 19.49
N LYS A 23 18.27 -11.33 19.57
CA LYS A 23 17.81 -12.04 18.36
C LYS A 23 16.63 -11.37 17.68
N ASP A 24 15.69 -10.85 18.45
CA ASP A 24 14.42 -10.32 17.98
C ASP A 24 13.91 -9.21 18.90
N PHE A 25 12.93 -8.46 18.43
CA PHE A 25 12.18 -7.50 19.23
C PHE A 25 11.41 -8.15 20.36
N SER A 26 11.18 -7.40 21.42
CA SER A 26 10.35 -7.84 22.56
C SER A 26 8.90 -8.16 22.11
N PRO A 27 8.22 -9.09 22.78
CA PRO A 27 6.80 -9.35 22.50
C PRO A 27 5.92 -8.11 22.69
N ALA A 28 6.31 -7.18 23.57
CA ALA A 28 5.61 -5.92 23.77
C ALA A 28 5.68 -5.04 22.53
N TYR A 29 6.89 -4.85 21.95
CA TYR A 29 7.03 -4.10 20.70
C TYR A 29 6.31 -4.79 19.54
N MET A 30 6.46 -6.10 19.41
CA MET A 30 5.81 -6.85 18.34
C MET A 30 4.28 -6.75 18.36
N ARG A 31 3.66 -6.62 19.54
CA ARG A 31 2.22 -6.34 19.65
C ARG A 31 1.91 -4.89 19.29
N ALA A 32 2.72 -3.95 19.77
CA ALA A 32 2.50 -2.53 19.54
C ALA A 32 2.76 -2.12 18.08
N SER A 33 3.65 -2.81 17.36
CA SER A 33 3.99 -2.55 15.95
C SER A 33 2.85 -2.84 14.95
N ALA A 34 1.73 -3.40 15.41
CA ALA A 34 0.51 -3.43 14.60
C ALA A 34 0.01 -2.02 14.25
N ARG A 35 0.34 -1.03 15.08
CA ARG A 35 0.04 0.38 14.81
C ARG A 35 1.17 0.98 13.96
N PRO A 36 0.85 1.59 12.81
CA PRO A 36 1.85 2.20 11.93
C PRO A 36 2.76 3.21 12.64
N GLU A 37 2.22 4.02 13.55
CA GLU A 37 2.97 5.05 14.28
C GLU A 37 4.07 4.44 15.17
N THR A 38 3.77 3.32 15.83
CA THR A 38 4.75 2.62 16.68
C THR A 38 5.82 1.93 15.83
N ALA A 39 5.43 1.33 14.70
CA ALA A 39 6.39 0.75 13.77
C ALA A 39 7.29 1.83 13.16
N ALA A 40 6.74 2.99 12.81
CA ALA A 40 7.45 4.10 12.19
C ALA A 40 8.69 4.56 12.97
N VAL A 41 8.68 4.48 14.30
CA VAL A 41 9.83 4.90 15.14
C VAL A 41 11.11 4.15 14.74
N VAL A 42 11.03 2.82 14.65
CA VAL A 42 12.20 1.98 14.30
C VAL A 42 12.53 2.08 12.81
N PHE A 43 11.51 2.17 11.97
CA PHE A 43 11.73 2.33 10.52
C PHE A 43 12.38 3.66 10.19
N ARG A 44 11.97 4.77 10.82
CA ARG A 44 12.64 6.08 10.64
C ARG A 44 14.09 6.00 11.06
N PHE A 45 14.37 5.47 12.24
CA PHE A 45 15.75 5.31 12.68
C PHE A 45 16.60 4.52 11.66
N ALA A 46 16.05 3.41 11.15
CA ALA A 46 16.76 2.59 10.17
C ALA A 46 17.05 3.35 8.86
N PHE A 47 16.06 4.06 8.32
CA PHE A 47 16.19 4.73 7.04
C PHE A 47 16.86 6.10 7.14
N GLU A 48 16.47 6.92 8.13
CA GLU A 48 16.95 8.29 8.25
C GLU A 48 18.33 8.35 8.92
N GLU A 49 18.51 7.63 10.04
CA GLU A 49 19.74 7.72 10.83
C GLU A 49 20.84 6.75 10.35
N LEU A 50 20.50 5.49 10.07
CA LEU A 50 21.49 4.51 9.67
C LEU A 50 21.81 4.59 8.18
N LEU A 51 20.81 4.70 7.31
CA LEU A 51 21.02 4.74 5.85
C LEU A 51 21.10 6.17 5.30
N GLN A 52 20.69 7.17 6.06
CA GLN A 52 20.64 8.59 5.65
C GLN A 52 19.84 8.79 4.35
N TRP A 53 18.74 8.06 4.21
CA TRP A 53 17.88 8.10 3.04
C TRP A 53 16.83 9.21 3.14
N THR A 54 16.58 9.85 2.00
CA THR A 54 15.42 10.76 1.86
C THR A 54 14.12 9.99 1.68
N PRO A 55 12.95 10.63 1.88
CA PRO A 55 11.65 10.01 1.63
C PRO A 55 11.51 9.40 0.23
N GLU A 56 12.07 10.05 -0.80
CA GLU A 56 12.05 9.57 -2.18
C GLU A 56 12.91 8.30 -2.33
N MET A 57 14.09 8.26 -1.72
CA MET A 57 14.95 7.08 -1.73
C MET A 57 14.27 5.90 -1.04
N ILE A 58 13.58 6.13 0.08
CA ILE A 58 12.82 5.10 0.78
C ILE A 58 11.72 4.55 -0.12
N ARG A 59 10.99 5.43 -0.83
CA ARG A 59 9.94 5.05 -1.77
C ARG A 59 10.48 4.19 -2.93
N ASP A 60 11.61 4.58 -3.50
CA ASP A 60 12.06 4.06 -4.80
C ASP A 60 13.04 2.88 -4.65
N TYR A 61 13.80 2.80 -3.55
CA TYR A 61 14.87 1.83 -3.39
C TYR A 61 14.65 0.80 -2.28
N THR A 62 13.56 0.86 -1.53
CA THR A 62 13.27 -0.16 -0.51
C THR A 62 12.97 -1.51 -1.16
N THR A 63 13.75 -2.53 -0.80
CA THR A 63 13.56 -3.91 -1.29
C THR A 63 13.28 -4.88 -0.13
N PRO A 64 12.70 -6.07 -0.41
CA PRO A 64 12.50 -7.11 0.59
C PRO A 64 13.81 -7.55 1.26
N GLU A 65 14.90 -7.61 0.49
CA GLU A 65 16.23 -7.99 0.96
C GLU A 65 16.76 -6.95 1.95
N LEU A 66 16.60 -5.65 1.65
CA LEU A 66 16.99 -4.57 2.55
C LEU A 66 16.19 -4.64 3.87
N ILE A 67 14.88 -4.82 3.80
CA ILE A 67 14.02 -4.98 4.99
C ILE A 67 14.45 -6.19 5.83
N GLN A 68 14.87 -7.26 5.19
CA GLN A 68 15.41 -8.43 5.89
C GLN A 68 16.78 -8.16 6.50
N ALA A 69 17.68 -7.50 5.78
CA ALA A 69 19.02 -7.12 6.27
C ALA A 69 18.94 -6.16 7.47
N LEU A 70 17.96 -5.26 7.48
CA LEU A 70 17.69 -4.37 8.59
C LEU A 70 16.90 -5.04 9.75
N HIS A 71 16.64 -6.34 9.70
CA HIS A 71 15.85 -7.09 10.71
C HIS A 71 14.41 -6.54 10.93
N LEU A 72 13.85 -5.80 9.96
CA LEU A 72 12.53 -5.16 10.08
C LEU A 72 11.37 -6.03 9.60
N LYS A 73 11.63 -7.15 8.91
CA LYS A 73 10.60 -8.00 8.29
C LYS A 73 9.50 -8.45 9.25
N LYS A 74 9.87 -8.84 10.49
CA LYS A 74 8.89 -9.30 11.48
C LYS A 74 7.98 -8.16 11.96
N ALA A 75 8.54 -6.98 12.19
CA ALA A 75 7.77 -5.79 12.56
C ALA A 75 6.83 -5.37 11.42
N LEU A 76 7.35 -5.31 10.19
CA LEU A 76 6.57 -4.98 9.00
C LEU A 76 5.36 -5.91 8.81
N ASN A 77 5.55 -7.22 9.02
CA ASN A 77 4.48 -8.20 8.90
C ASN A 77 3.35 -8.03 9.93
N ARG A 78 3.58 -7.27 11.00
CA ARG A 78 2.58 -6.96 12.03
C ARG A 78 1.79 -5.70 11.74
N VAL A 79 2.34 -4.77 10.97
CA VAL A 79 1.66 -3.51 10.64
C VAL A 79 0.35 -3.80 9.90
N VAL A 80 -0.72 -3.20 10.39
CA VAL A 80 -2.03 -3.24 9.71
C VAL A 80 -2.09 -2.07 8.75
N PHE A 81 -2.21 -2.37 7.46
CA PHE A 81 -2.33 -1.38 6.39
C PHE A 81 -3.72 -1.39 5.79
N PRO A 82 -4.16 -0.26 5.21
CA PRO A 82 -5.36 -0.23 4.38
C PRO A 82 -5.29 -1.26 3.24
N PRO A 83 -6.46 -1.76 2.75
CA PRO A 83 -6.51 -2.78 1.69
C PRO A 83 -5.82 -2.34 0.40
N GLU A 84 -5.75 -1.03 0.14
CA GLU A 84 -5.07 -0.46 -1.02
C GLU A 84 -3.55 -0.60 -0.96
N LEU A 85 -3.00 -0.81 0.23
CA LEU A 85 -1.58 -0.95 0.48
C LEU A 85 -1.23 -2.43 0.70
N ASN A 86 -0.86 -3.12 -0.38
CA ASN A 86 -0.46 -4.52 -0.29
C ASN A 86 0.98 -4.67 0.16
N LYS A 87 1.17 -5.01 1.42
CA LYS A 87 2.49 -5.17 2.04
C LYS A 87 3.31 -6.38 1.56
N ARG A 88 2.75 -7.26 0.74
CA ARG A 88 3.48 -8.42 0.21
C ARG A 88 4.22 -8.09 -1.07
N ASP A 89 3.60 -7.28 -1.91
CA ASP A 89 4.06 -7.02 -3.26
C ASP A 89 4.57 -5.60 -3.47
N ASP A 90 4.31 -4.70 -2.49
CA ASP A 90 4.67 -3.30 -2.59
C ASP A 90 5.20 -2.73 -1.28
N LEU A 91 6.49 -2.44 -1.24
CA LEU A 91 7.14 -1.80 -0.08
C LEU A 91 7.01 -0.27 -0.07
N PHE A 92 6.40 0.28 -1.10
CA PHE A 92 6.07 1.67 -1.23
C PHE A 92 5.25 2.23 -0.05
N TYR A 93 4.40 1.41 0.58
CA TYR A 93 3.64 1.81 1.75
C TYR A 93 4.50 2.16 2.98
N ILE A 94 5.77 1.71 3.01
CA ILE A 94 6.70 2.13 4.07
C ILE A 94 6.88 3.64 4.02
N ALA A 95 7.13 4.19 2.84
CA ALA A 95 7.27 5.63 2.66
C ALA A 95 5.97 6.38 3.03
N CYS A 96 4.79 5.85 2.67
CA CYS A 96 3.51 6.42 3.08
C CYS A 96 3.33 6.42 4.61
N MET A 97 3.75 5.35 5.26
CA MET A 97 3.66 5.21 6.72
C MET A 97 4.58 6.22 7.43
N LEU A 98 5.77 6.43 6.88
CA LEU A 98 6.77 7.31 7.49
C LEU A 98 6.48 8.79 7.24
N TYR A 99 5.95 9.12 6.06
CA TYR A 99 5.78 10.51 5.60
C TYR A 99 4.39 10.76 5.01
N PRO A 100 3.32 10.60 5.79
CA PRO A 100 1.95 10.74 5.28
C PRO A 100 1.66 12.14 4.74
N ASP A 101 2.35 13.17 5.25
CA ASP A 101 2.15 14.57 4.87
C ASP A 101 3.00 14.98 3.65
N ILE A 102 4.16 14.34 3.44
CA ILE A 102 5.11 14.68 2.37
C ILE A 102 4.84 13.81 1.15
N ILE A 103 4.72 12.51 1.36
CA ILE A 103 4.35 11.56 0.33
C ILE A 103 2.83 11.46 0.33
N CYS A 104 2.21 12.53 -0.17
CA CYS A 104 0.76 12.63 -0.25
C CYS A 104 0.25 11.69 -1.34
N TYR A 105 0.03 10.44 -0.97
CA TYR A 105 -0.67 9.52 -1.83
C TYR A 105 -2.15 9.77 -1.70
N SER A 106 -2.70 10.49 -2.67
CA SER A 106 -4.15 10.56 -2.78
C SER A 106 -4.69 9.13 -2.88
N LYS A 107 -5.86 8.89 -2.34
CA LYS A 107 -6.60 7.62 -2.48
C LYS A 107 -6.57 7.10 -3.92
N LYS A 108 -6.70 8.02 -4.89
CA LYS A 108 -6.62 7.72 -6.32
C LYS A 108 -5.30 7.05 -6.72
N ILE A 109 -4.15 7.56 -6.26
CA ILE A 109 -2.83 6.99 -6.62
C ILE A 109 -2.68 5.58 -6.02
N LEU A 110 -3.04 5.39 -4.75
CA LEU A 110 -2.96 4.09 -4.10
C LEU A 110 -3.85 3.06 -4.79
N THR A 111 -5.10 3.43 -5.07
CA THR A 111 -6.05 2.58 -5.79
C THR A 111 -5.53 2.19 -7.17
N LEU A 112 -5.00 3.15 -7.94
CA LEU A 112 -4.46 2.89 -9.28
C LEU A 112 -3.24 1.98 -9.25
N ARG A 113 -2.33 2.10 -8.28
CA ARG A 113 -1.19 1.18 -8.15
C ARG A 113 -1.63 -0.27 -7.94
N VAL A 114 -2.63 -0.50 -7.09
CA VAL A 114 -3.20 -1.85 -6.92
C VAL A 114 -3.83 -2.34 -8.21
N TYR A 115 -4.60 -1.48 -8.86
CA TYR A 115 -5.29 -1.80 -10.11
C TYR A 115 -4.32 -2.17 -11.23
N GLU A 116 -3.28 -1.37 -11.46
CA GLU A 116 -2.24 -1.65 -12.45
C GLU A 116 -1.52 -2.97 -12.18
N LYS A 117 -1.25 -3.31 -10.93
CA LYS A 117 -0.68 -4.62 -10.57
C LYS A 117 -1.60 -5.79 -10.94
N VAL A 118 -2.91 -5.62 -10.77
CA VAL A 118 -3.90 -6.64 -11.18
C VAL A 118 -3.99 -6.73 -12.70
N LEU A 119 -3.97 -5.59 -13.41
CA LEU A 119 -3.97 -5.57 -14.88
C LEU A 119 -2.73 -6.25 -15.47
N ASN A 120 -1.56 -5.96 -14.90
CA ASN A 120 -0.27 -6.48 -15.35
C ASN A 120 0.02 -7.92 -14.86
N GLY A 121 -0.92 -8.53 -14.11
CA GLY A 121 -0.78 -9.90 -13.62
C GLY A 121 0.20 -10.08 -12.45
N ILE A 122 0.73 -8.97 -11.89
CA ILE A 122 1.59 -9.00 -10.69
C ILE A 122 0.77 -9.46 -9.48
N LEU A 123 -0.49 -9.02 -9.39
CA LEU A 123 -1.48 -9.54 -8.46
C LEU A 123 -2.49 -10.39 -9.22
N ALA A 124 -2.71 -11.63 -8.76
CA ALA A 124 -3.71 -12.51 -9.36
C ALA A 124 -5.15 -12.00 -9.19
N LYS A 125 -5.41 -11.26 -8.11
CA LYS A 125 -6.72 -10.68 -7.77
C LYS A 125 -6.56 -9.46 -6.89
N PHE A 126 -7.62 -8.66 -6.79
CA PHE A 126 -7.68 -7.54 -5.86
C PHE A 126 -7.56 -8.01 -4.39
N PRO A 127 -6.96 -7.20 -3.51
CA PRO A 127 -6.94 -7.46 -2.08
C PRO A 127 -8.35 -7.65 -1.51
N LYS A 128 -8.46 -8.48 -0.45
CA LYS A 128 -9.73 -8.66 0.23
C LYS A 128 -10.23 -7.31 0.79
N GLY A 129 -11.49 -7.00 0.58
CA GLY A 129 -12.09 -5.74 1.04
C GLY A 129 -11.92 -4.54 0.09
N PHE A 130 -11.15 -4.69 -1.00
CA PHE A 130 -10.84 -3.57 -1.91
C PHE A 130 -12.08 -2.89 -2.51
N PHE A 131 -13.13 -3.64 -2.80
CA PHE A 131 -14.39 -3.12 -3.34
C PHE A 131 -15.59 -3.24 -2.39
N SER A 132 -15.44 -3.80 -1.19
CA SER A 132 -16.56 -4.10 -0.29
C SER A 132 -16.54 -3.32 1.02
N GLU A 133 -15.49 -2.56 1.31
CA GLU A 133 -15.40 -1.69 2.49
C GLU A 133 -16.03 -0.32 2.21
N SER A 134 -16.08 0.55 3.22
CA SER A 134 -16.73 1.87 3.15
C SER A 134 -16.29 2.73 1.94
N GLU A 135 -15.10 2.48 1.42
CA GLU A 135 -14.54 3.16 0.25
C GLU A 135 -14.56 2.32 -1.04
N GLY A 136 -15.20 1.17 -1.00
CA GLY A 136 -15.22 0.23 -2.14
C GLY A 136 -15.81 0.84 -3.41
N CYS A 137 -16.89 1.61 -3.29
CA CYS A 137 -17.48 2.35 -4.41
C CYS A 137 -16.51 3.39 -5.01
N LEU A 138 -15.74 4.07 -4.16
CA LEU A 138 -14.73 5.03 -4.61
C LEU A 138 -13.61 4.32 -5.37
N ASN A 139 -13.11 3.19 -4.85
CA ASN A 139 -12.10 2.39 -5.52
C ASN A 139 -12.60 1.88 -6.89
N ALA A 140 -13.82 1.37 -6.95
CA ALA A 140 -14.42 0.91 -8.21
C ALA A 140 -14.53 2.04 -9.24
N ASN A 141 -14.97 3.23 -8.80
CA ASN A 141 -15.09 4.40 -9.66
C ASN A 141 -13.72 4.87 -10.20
N ILE A 142 -12.70 4.93 -9.34
CA ILE A 142 -11.33 5.30 -9.73
C ILE A 142 -10.79 4.32 -10.78
N CYS A 143 -10.93 3.01 -10.54
CA CYS A 143 -10.48 1.98 -11.48
C CYS A 143 -11.24 2.05 -12.82
N LEU A 144 -12.55 2.25 -12.77
CA LEU A 144 -13.39 2.36 -13.96
C LEU A 144 -13.02 3.59 -14.79
N GLN A 145 -12.85 4.76 -14.18
CA GLN A 145 -12.40 5.97 -14.87
C GLN A 145 -11.04 5.76 -15.55
N TYR A 146 -10.10 5.11 -14.86
CA TYR A 146 -8.80 4.79 -15.45
C TYR A 146 -8.96 3.85 -16.64
N ALA A 147 -9.73 2.77 -16.55
CA ALA A 147 -9.96 1.83 -17.63
C ALA A 147 -10.61 2.51 -18.87
N ILE A 148 -11.60 3.37 -18.63
CA ILE A 148 -12.24 4.15 -19.70
C ILE A 148 -11.21 5.00 -20.42
N ASN A 149 -10.39 5.74 -19.68
CA ASN A 149 -9.39 6.64 -20.27
C ASN A 149 -8.28 5.90 -21.04
N GLN A 150 -7.95 4.68 -20.63
CA GLN A 150 -6.90 3.87 -21.28
C GLN A 150 -7.42 3.11 -22.51
N GLU A 151 -8.63 2.56 -22.44
CA GLU A 151 -9.14 1.61 -23.44
C GLU A 151 -10.16 2.22 -24.40
N LEU A 152 -10.84 3.28 -23.96
CA LEU A 152 -11.95 3.87 -24.70
C LEU A 152 -11.64 5.34 -25.03
N ARG A 153 -11.84 5.70 -26.28
CA ARG A 153 -11.72 7.09 -26.74
C ARG A 153 -13.09 7.57 -27.19
N PHE A 154 -13.77 8.27 -26.30
CA PHE A 154 -15.03 8.91 -26.62
C PHE A 154 -14.79 10.36 -27.07
N HIS A 155 -15.44 10.77 -28.13
CA HIS A 155 -15.38 12.13 -28.67
C HIS A 155 -16.57 12.98 -28.18
N SER A 156 -17.57 12.33 -27.57
CA SER A 156 -18.75 12.99 -27.04
C SER A 156 -19.37 12.24 -25.85
N ILE A 157 -20.13 12.97 -25.04
CA ILE A 157 -20.93 12.39 -23.95
C ILE A 157 -21.98 11.40 -24.50
N SER A 158 -22.53 11.67 -25.67
CA SER A 158 -23.50 10.79 -26.33
C SER A 158 -22.92 9.42 -26.66
N GLU A 159 -21.67 9.38 -27.17
CA GLU A 159 -20.97 8.11 -27.42
C GLU A 159 -20.72 7.30 -26.14
N LEU A 160 -20.35 7.98 -25.05
CA LEU A 160 -20.19 7.36 -23.76
C LEU A 160 -21.49 6.75 -23.26
N TYR A 161 -22.60 7.48 -23.31
CA TYR A 161 -23.92 6.95 -22.93
C TYR A 161 -24.35 5.78 -23.82
N SER A 162 -24.15 5.88 -25.13
CA SER A 162 -24.47 4.81 -26.08
C SER A 162 -23.65 3.54 -25.79
N PHE A 163 -22.38 3.68 -25.45
CA PHE A 163 -21.53 2.55 -25.08
C PHE A 163 -22.03 1.87 -23.81
N PHE A 164 -22.25 2.63 -22.72
CA PHE A 164 -22.64 2.08 -21.42
C PHE A 164 -24.10 1.59 -21.37
N SER A 165 -24.95 2.00 -22.32
CA SER A 165 -26.29 1.45 -22.50
C SER A 165 -26.31 0.10 -23.23
N ASN A 166 -25.20 -0.30 -23.85
CA ASN A 166 -25.11 -1.54 -24.62
C ASN A 166 -24.37 -2.63 -23.83
N LYS A 167 -25.10 -3.58 -23.25
CA LYS A 167 -24.54 -4.69 -22.46
C LYS A 167 -23.55 -5.54 -23.23
N GLU A 168 -23.71 -5.73 -24.51
CA GLU A 168 -22.83 -6.54 -25.38
C GLU A 168 -21.44 -5.89 -25.52
N LYS A 169 -21.33 -4.58 -25.38
CA LYS A 169 -20.07 -3.84 -25.37
C LYS A 169 -19.49 -3.71 -23.97
N VAL A 170 -20.32 -3.40 -22.98
CA VAL A 170 -19.88 -3.12 -21.60
C VAL A 170 -19.34 -4.37 -20.91
N ILE A 171 -20.02 -5.52 -21.03
CA ILE A 171 -19.59 -6.73 -20.34
C ILE A 171 -18.19 -7.20 -20.76
N PRO A 172 -17.85 -7.31 -22.06
CA PRO A 172 -16.50 -7.63 -22.48
C PRO A 172 -15.45 -6.63 -22.01
N PHE A 173 -15.77 -5.33 -22.05
CA PHE A 173 -14.92 -4.28 -21.54
C PHE A 173 -14.62 -4.44 -20.04
N LEU A 174 -15.66 -4.59 -19.20
CA LEU A 174 -15.48 -4.79 -17.76
C LEU A 174 -14.69 -6.06 -17.42
N LYS A 175 -14.90 -7.15 -18.19
CA LYS A 175 -14.12 -8.39 -18.03
C LYS A 175 -12.66 -8.18 -18.38
N LYS A 176 -12.36 -7.51 -19.50
CA LYS A 176 -11.00 -7.15 -19.91
C LYS A 176 -10.33 -6.26 -18.86
N ALA A 177 -11.05 -5.26 -18.36
CA ALA A 177 -10.61 -4.36 -17.30
C ALA A 177 -10.58 -5.02 -15.90
N LYS A 178 -10.96 -6.30 -15.77
CA LYS A 178 -11.04 -7.03 -14.48
C LYS A 178 -11.95 -6.37 -13.42
N LEU A 179 -12.94 -5.61 -13.86
CA LEU A 179 -13.86 -4.86 -13.00
C LEU A 179 -15.30 -5.41 -13.01
N TYR A 180 -15.55 -6.53 -13.72
CA TYR A 180 -16.91 -7.06 -13.87
C TYR A 180 -17.58 -7.35 -12.52
N ALA A 181 -16.89 -8.08 -11.63
CA ALA A 181 -17.43 -8.40 -10.31
C ALA A 181 -17.68 -7.14 -9.45
N ALA A 182 -16.78 -6.15 -9.54
CA ALA A 182 -16.89 -4.91 -8.77
C ALA A 182 -18.07 -4.01 -9.23
N CYS A 183 -18.44 -4.07 -10.51
CA CYS A 183 -19.44 -3.18 -11.10
C CYS A 183 -20.83 -3.83 -11.30
N VAL A 184 -20.92 -5.17 -11.27
CA VAL A 184 -22.16 -5.90 -11.63
C VAL A 184 -22.65 -6.82 -10.51
N GLU A 185 -21.74 -7.33 -9.67
CA GLU A 185 -22.06 -8.32 -8.62
C GLU A 185 -22.15 -7.70 -7.21
N ASN A 186 -21.82 -6.41 -7.04
CA ASN A 186 -22.01 -5.62 -5.85
C ASN A 186 -23.10 -4.57 -6.11
#